data_ffa7f7391d1019e2badb47c5a3d7d9fb
#
_entry.id   ffa7f7391d1019e2badb47c5a3d7d9fb
#
_cell.length_a   1.000
_cell.length_b   1.000
_cell.length_c   1.000
_cell.angle_alpha   90.00
_cell.angle_beta   90.00
_cell.angle_gamma   90.00
#
_symmetry.space_group_name_H-M   'P 1'
#
loop_
_entity.id
_entity.type
_entity.pdbx_description
1 polymer ?
#
loop_
_entity_poly.entity_id
_entity_poly.type
_entity_poly.pdbx_seq_one_letter_code
_entity_poly.pdbx_strand_id
1 'polypeptide(L)'
;MIEHVVFMLEEPSAQDFLQGVLSGILPNRVTAHFMVFEGKQDLEKQLLKRLKGWLRPNSRFIVMRDQDSGDCRVIKQRLQTLCAQAGRPDAIVRIACRELEAFFVGDWQAIAQAFKKPTLTSHDRAAKYRDPDRLGSPSHEIRRVLPAYQKREGARKIAPHLIPERNRSRSFQVLFKSLSELSSA
;
A
#
# COMPACT_ATOMS: atom_id res chain seq x y z
N MET A 1 -23.54 0.16 -7.29
CA MET A 1 -22.46 1.02 -7.84
C MET A 1 -21.64 1.57 -6.68
N ILE A 2 -20.30 1.52 -6.73
CA ILE A 2 -19.42 2.04 -5.67
C ILE A 2 -19.31 3.56 -5.81
N GLU A 3 -19.51 4.29 -4.71
CA GLU A 3 -19.37 5.76 -4.63
C GLU A 3 -18.21 6.18 -3.71
N HIS A 4 -17.90 5.34 -2.73
CA HIS A 4 -16.86 5.61 -1.75
C HIS A 4 -15.91 4.43 -1.61
N VAL A 5 -14.61 4.70 -1.67
CA VAL A 5 -13.57 3.74 -1.27
C VAL A 5 -12.87 4.29 -0.03
N VAL A 6 -12.91 3.52 1.06
CA VAL A 6 -12.41 3.92 2.37
C VAL A 6 -11.16 3.12 2.69
N PHE A 7 -10.05 3.81 2.81
CA PHE A 7 -8.75 3.23 3.14
C PHE A 7 -8.49 3.37 4.64
N MET A 8 -8.27 2.23 5.31
CA MET A 8 -7.85 2.12 6.70
C MET A 8 -6.36 1.81 6.73
N LEU A 9 -5.52 2.78 7.11
CA LEU A 9 -4.08 2.75 6.87
C LEU A 9 -3.28 2.82 8.17
N GLU A 10 -2.29 1.97 8.32
CA GLU A 10 -1.42 1.93 9.49
C GLU A 10 -0.62 3.23 9.68
N GLU A 11 -0.13 3.83 8.57
CA GLU A 11 0.77 4.96 8.63
C GLU A 11 0.52 6.00 7.52
N PRO A 12 0.97 7.27 7.73
CA PRO A 12 0.76 8.35 6.74
C PRO A 12 1.44 8.12 5.39
N SER A 13 2.56 7.38 5.32
CA SER A 13 3.25 7.10 4.06
C SER A 13 2.41 6.23 3.12
N ALA A 14 1.55 5.34 3.68
CA ALA A 14 0.60 4.56 2.90
C ALA A 14 -0.48 5.45 2.26
N GLN A 15 -0.93 6.50 2.93
CA GLN A 15 -1.82 7.50 2.34
C GLN A 15 -1.13 8.26 1.21
N ASP A 16 0.09 8.76 1.46
CA ASP A 16 0.87 9.50 0.45
C ASP A 16 1.11 8.63 -0.80
N PHE A 17 1.39 7.34 -0.63
CA PHE A 17 1.52 6.35 -1.72
C PHE A 17 0.20 6.18 -2.49
N LEU A 18 -0.90 5.90 -1.79
CA LEU A 18 -2.20 5.67 -2.43
C LEU A 18 -2.67 6.90 -3.21
N GLN A 19 -2.49 8.09 -2.68
CA GLN A 19 -2.81 9.34 -3.41
C GLN A 19 -2.06 9.44 -4.74
N GLY A 20 -0.81 8.97 -4.79
CA GLY A 20 -0.01 8.96 -6.02
C GLY A 20 -0.48 7.93 -7.05
N VAL A 21 -0.92 6.74 -6.62
CA VAL A 21 -1.35 5.68 -7.55
C VAL A 21 -2.82 5.76 -7.96
N LEU A 22 -3.69 6.33 -7.12
CA LEU A 22 -5.14 6.34 -7.36
C LEU A 22 -5.57 7.33 -8.46
N SER A 23 -4.77 8.34 -8.75
CA SER A 23 -5.10 9.41 -9.72
C SER A 23 -5.38 8.90 -11.14
N GLY A 24 -4.95 7.67 -11.48
CA GLY A 24 -5.21 7.04 -12.79
C GLY A 24 -6.10 5.80 -12.71
N ILE A 25 -6.57 5.41 -11.50
CA ILE A 25 -7.27 4.16 -11.30
C ILE A 25 -8.75 4.38 -10.99
N LEU A 26 -9.06 5.22 -10.00
CA LEU A 26 -10.45 5.41 -9.58
C LEU A 26 -11.18 6.36 -10.53
N PRO A 27 -12.41 6.01 -10.95
CA PRO A 27 -13.25 6.91 -11.75
C PRO A 27 -13.58 8.19 -10.96
N ASN A 28 -13.80 9.30 -11.67
CA ASN A 28 -14.13 10.59 -11.06
C ASN A 28 -15.39 10.57 -10.16
N ARG A 29 -16.29 9.61 -10.38
CA ARG A 29 -17.49 9.42 -9.55
C ARG A 29 -17.21 8.78 -8.19
N VAL A 30 -16.01 8.20 -7.98
CA VAL A 30 -15.64 7.49 -6.77
C VAL A 30 -14.79 8.37 -5.88
N THR A 31 -15.24 8.63 -4.66
CA THR A 31 -14.50 9.40 -3.66
C THR A 31 -13.62 8.48 -2.82
N ALA A 32 -12.32 8.76 -2.78
CA ALA A 32 -11.39 8.09 -1.87
C ALA A 32 -11.36 8.80 -0.50
N HIS A 33 -11.50 8.03 0.58
CA HIS A 33 -11.41 8.49 1.97
C HIS A 33 -10.25 7.77 2.65
N PHE A 34 -9.47 8.50 3.44
CA PHE A 34 -8.31 7.95 4.14
C PHE A 34 -8.49 8.11 5.65
N MET A 35 -8.41 7.00 6.39
CA MET A 35 -8.32 6.94 7.84
C MET A 35 -6.95 6.39 8.20
N VAL A 36 -6.10 7.25 8.72
CA VAL A 36 -4.73 6.91 9.11
C VAL A 36 -4.69 6.72 10.62
N PHE A 37 -4.08 5.62 11.04
CA PHE A 37 -3.91 5.25 12.44
C PHE A 37 -2.48 5.52 12.92
N GLU A 38 -2.27 5.47 14.23
CA GLU A 38 -0.97 5.67 14.88
C GLU A 38 -0.21 4.33 15.00
N GLY A 39 -0.08 3.62 13.86
CA GLY A 39 0.59 2.33 13.78
C GLY A 39 -0.35 1.12 13.95
N LYS A 40 0.24 -0.07 13.85
CA LYS A 40 -0.47 -1.36 13.79
C LYS A 40 -1.38 -1.65 14.99
N GLN A 41 -0.94 -1.27 16.19
CA GLN A 41 -1.72 -1.51 17.41
C GLN A 41 -2.98 -0.65 17.45
N ASP A 42 -2.85 0.61 17.06
CA ASP A 42 -3.97 1.54 17.01
C ASP A 42 -4.95 1.14 15.90
N LEU A 43 -4.45 0.76 14.72
CA LEU A 43 -5.28 0.23 13.64
C LEU A 43 -6.10 -0.97 14.14
N GLU A 44 -5.48 -2.01 14.71
CA GLU A 44 -6.18 -3.21 15.17
C GLU A 44 -7.21 -2.89 16.28
N LYS A 45 -6.87 -1.99 17.21
CA LYS A 45 -7.74 -1.59 18.31
C LYS A 45 -8.96 -0.82 17.84
N GLN A 46 -8.81 0.06 16.86
CA GLN A 46 -9.86 0.95 16.41
C GLN A 46 -10.64 0.46 15.19
N LEU A 47 -10.10 -0.48 14.40
CA LEU A 47 -10.64 -0.91 13.10
C LEU A 47 -12.13 -1.25 13.18
N LEU A 48 -12.53 -2.10 14.14
CA LEU A 48 -13.91 -2.52 14.32
C LEU A 48 -14.84 -1.31 14.58
N LYS A 49 -14.44 -0.41 15.48
CA LYS A 49 -15.22 0.79 15.84
C LYS A 49 -15.36 1.72 14.63
N ARG A 50 -14.27 1.95 13.88
CA ARG A 50 -14.26 2.83 12.72
C ARG A 50 -15.11 2.30 11.58
N LEU A 51 -15.03 0.99 11.31
CA LEU A 51 -15.86 0.34 10.28
C LEU A 51 -17.34 0.38 10.63
N LYS A 52 -17.72 0.12 11.91
CA LYS A 52 -19.12 0.23 12.35
C LYS A 52 -19.65 1.65 12.31
N GLY A 53 -18.81 2.63 12.61
CA GLY A 53 -19.17 4.04 12.60
C GLY A 53 -19.28 4.67 11.21
N TRP A 54 -18.90 3.94 10.14
CA TRP A 54 -19.04 4.44 8.78
C TRP A 54 -20.45 4.21 8.26
N LEU A 55 -21.23 5.30 8.07
CA LEU A 55 -22.65 5.23 7.73
C LEU A 55 -22.97 5.53 6.25
N ARG A 56 -21.97 5.94 5.44
CA ARG A 56 -22.22 6.22 4.02
C ARG A 56 -22.51 4.93 3.26
N PRO A 57 -23.60 4.85 2.47
CA PRO A 57 -23.89 3.69 1.64
C PRO A 57 -22.89 3.58 0.49
N ASN A 58 -22.98 2.50 -0.29
CA ASN A 58 -22.16 2.29 -1.50
C ASN A 58 -20.65 2.43 -1.26
N SER A 59 -20.19 2.03 -0.06
CA SER A 59 -18.80 2.12 0.37
C SER A 59 -18.12 0.76 0.28
N ARG A 60 -16.86 0.76 -0.21
CA ARG A 60 -15.93 -0.36 -0.15
C ARG A 60 -14.75 -0.01 0.76
N PHE A 61 -14.26 -1.01 1.48
CA PHE A 61 -13.20 -0.82 2.46
C PHE A 61 -11.94 -1.56 2.04
N ILE A 62 -10.81 -0.89 2.19
CA ILE A 62 -9.48 -1.47 2.04
C ILE A 62 -8.70 -1.20 3.33
N VAL A 63 -8.29 -2.28 3.99
CA VAL A 63 -7.41 -2.23 5.16
C VAL A 63 -6.00 -2.57 4.70
N MET A 64 -5.05 -1.71 4.95
CA MET A 64 -3.66 -1.90 4.53
C MET A 64 -2.71 -1.64 5.70
N ARG A 65 -1.76 -2.56 5.89
CA ARG A 65 -0.67 -2.41 6.85
C ARG A 65 0.59 -3.13 6.40
N ASP A 66 1.71 -2.78 7.03
CA ASP A 66 2.98 -3.45 6.87
C ASP A 66 3.00 -4.82 7.59
N GLN A 67 3.73 -5.78 7.02
CA GLN A 67 3.93 -7.09 7.65
C GLN A 67 4.88 -6.97 8.85
N ASP A 68 5.90 -6.13 8.76
CA ASP A 68 7.04 -6.12 9.68
C ASP A 68 7.72 -7.49 9.82
N SER A 69 7.85 -7.96 11.07
CA SER A 69 8.41 -9.28 11.42
C SER A 69 7.36 -10.38 11.59
N GLY A 70 6.06 -10.05 11.46
CA GLY A 70 4.98 -11.01 11.69
C GLY A 70 4.72 -11.95 10.51
N ASP A 71 3.88 -12.97 10.72
CA ASP A 71 3.36 -13.81 9.65
C ASP A 71 2.23 -13.08 8.92
N CYS A 72 2.40 -12.83 7.63
CA CYS A 72 1.44 -12.07 6.81
C CYS A 72 0.07 -12.75 6.72
N ARG A 73 0.00 -14.08 6.78
CA ARG A 73 -1.27 -14.83 6.73
C ARG A 73 -2.04 -14.67 8.03
N VAL A 74 -1.35 -14.79 9.16
CA VAL A 74 -1.93 -14.60 10.50
C VAL A 74 -2.45 -13.18 10.65
N ILE A 75 -1.63 -12.19 10.28
CA ILE A 75 -2.02 -10.77 10.31
C ILE A 75 -3.25 -10.53 9.44
N LYS A 76 -3.25 -11.01 8.21
CA LYS A 76 -4.36 -10.84 7.28
C LYS A 76 -5.64 -11.47 7.83
N GLN A 77 -5.58 -12.70 8.32
CA GLN A 77 -6.72 -13.40 8.88
C GLN A 77 -7.31 -12.65 10.08
N ARG A 78 -6.46 -12.14 10.99
CA ARG A 78 -6.88 -11.34 12.14
C ARG A 78 -7.65 -10.08 11.70
N LEU A 79 -7.11 -9.33 10.74
CA LEU A 79 -7.79 -8.13 10.23
C LEU A 79 -9.10 -8.47 9.52
N GLN A 80 -9.15 -9.56 8.75
CA GLN A 80 -10.38 -10.03 8.11
C GLN A 80 -11.45 -10.40 9.16
N THR A 81 -11.06 -11.05 10.25
CA THR A 81 -11.98 -11.35 11.36
C THR A 81 -12.55 -10.08 11.98
N LEU A 82 -11.72 -9.05 12.23
CA LEU A 82 -12.19 -7.75 12.73
C LEU A 82 -13.16 -7.07 11.76
N CYS A 83 -12.88 -7.13 10.46
CA CYS A 83 -13.77 -6.61 9.43
C CYS A 83 -15.13 -7.33 9.44
N ALA A 84 -15.14 -8.66 9.50
CA ALA A 84 -16.34 -9.47 9.56
C ALA A 84 -17.18 -9.15 10.82
N GLN A 85 -16.55 -9.03 11.98
CA GLN A 85 -17.19 -8.64 13.25
C GLN A 85 -17.77 -7.22 13.20
N ALA A 86 -17.24 -6.38 12.33
CA ALA A 86 -17.76 -5.04 12.08
C ALA A 86 -18.94 -5.03 11.09
N GLY A 87 -19.36 -6.19 10.56
CA GLY A 87 -20.39 -6.29 9.51
C GLY A 87 -19.86 -5.93 8.11
N ARG A 88 -18.54 -6.02 7.90
CA ARG A 88 -17.87 -5.74 6.62
C ARG A 88 -17.02 -6.93 6.15
N PRO A 89 -17.63 -8.12 5.92
CA PRO A 89 -16.88 -9.31 5.51
C PRO A 89 -16.28 -9.16 4.10
N ASP A 90 -16.78 -8.22 3.32
CA ASP A 90 -16.34 -7.87 1.97
C ASP A 90 -15.16 -6.88 1.96
N ALA A 91 -14.69 -6.42 3.12
CA ALA A 91 -13.53 -5.54 3.21
C ALA A 91 -12.26 -6.24 2.70
N ILE A 92 -11.53 -5.53 1.86
CA ILE A 92 -10.29 -6.02 1.25
C ILE A 92 -9.13 -5.76 2.22
N VAL A 93 -8.44 -6.82 2.65
CA VAL A 93 -7.24 -6.69 3.49
C VAL A 93 -6.00 -6.92 2.63
N ARG A 94 -5.06 -5.97 2.66
CA ARG A 94 -3.77 -6.02 1.96
C ARG A 94 -2.62 -5.80 2.93
N ILE A 95 -1.62 -6.64 2.82
CA ILE A 95 -0.40 -6.57 3.63
C ILE A 95 0.74 -6.23 2.69
N ALA A 96 1.44 -5.13 2.95
CA ALA A 96 2.72 -4.84 2.31
C ALA A 96 3.77 -5.78 2.92
N CYS A 97 4.40 -6.62 2.10
CA CYS A 97 5.36 -7.59 2.59
C CYS A 97 6.59 -6.86 3.14
N ARG A 98 6.90 -7.12 4.42
CA ARG A 98 7.87 -6.40 5.24
C ARG A 98 7.46 -4.95 5.48
N GLU A 99 7.64 -4.09 4.50
CA GLU A 99 7.40 -2.64 4.57
C GLU A 99 6.78 -2.16 3.25
N LEU A 100 6.07 -1.04 3.28
CA LEU A 100 5.55 -0.35 2.09
C LEU A 100 6.63 -0.17 1.02
N GLU A 101 7.86 0.09 1.43
CA GLU A 101 9.00 0.30 0.55
C GLU A 101 9.35 -0.89 -0.34
N ALA A 102 8.87 -2.10 -0.05
CA ALA A 102 8.97 -3.23 -0.97
C ALA A 102 8.32 -2.93 -2.32
N PHE A 103 7.23 -2.13 -2.33
CA PHE A 103 6.57 -1.68 -3.56
C PHE A 103 7.49 -0.80 -4.41
N PHE A 104 8.30 0.04 -3.76
CA PHE A 104 9.23 0.94 -4.44
C PHE A 104 10.45 0.18 -4.96
N VAL A 105 11.04 -0.69 -4.14
CA VAL A 105 12.18 -1.55 -4.54
C VAL A 105 11.79 -2.51 -5.67
N GLY A 106 10.49 -2.82 -5.81
CA GLY A 106 9.95 -3.59 -6.92
C GLY A 106 10.09 -2.92 -8.29
N ASP A 107 10.33 -1.59 -8.31
CA ASP A 107 10.45 -0.79 -9.54
C ASP A 107 11.52 0.31 -9.37
N TRP A 108 12.79 -0.05 -9.59
CA TRP A 108 13.90 0.89 -9.49
C TRP A 108 13.88 2.01 -10.55
N GLN A 109 13.17 1.80 -11.67
CA GLN A 109 12.98 2.85 -12.66
C GLN A 109 12.09 3.96 -12.10
N ALA A 110 11.04 3.62 -11.35
CA ALA A 110 10.20 4.60 -10.66
C ALA A 110 11.02 5.42 -9.65
N ILE A 111 11.89 4.77 -8.86
CA ILE A 111 12.78 5.46 -7.93
C ILE A 111 13.75 6.39 -8.69
N ALA A 112 14.34 5.90 -9.78
CA ALA A 112 15.28 6.67 -10.60
C ALA A 112 14.63 7.95 -11.17
N GLN A 113 13.40 7.84 -11.67
CA GLN A 113 12.62 8.97 -12.18
C GLN A 113 12.26 9.98 -11.06
N ALA A 114 11.74 9.47 -9.94
CA ALA A 114 11.32 10.28 -8.79
C ALA A 114 12.45 11.16 -8.23
N PHE A 115 13.65 10.63 -8.20
CA PHE A 115 14.83 11.30 -7.64
C PHE A 115 15.79 11.86 -8.67
N LYS A 116 15.45 11.78 -9.98
CA LYS A 116 16.28 12.24 -11.11
C LYS A 116 17.70 11.64 -11.08
N LYS A 117 17.79 10.35 -10.73
CA LYS A 117 19.05 9.59 -10.66
C LYS A 117 19.02 8.36 -11.57
N PRO A 118 19.29 8.51 -12.88
CA PRO A 118 19.20 7.43 -13.87
C PRO A 118 20.05 6.20 -13.54
N THR A 119 21.17 6.38 -12.83
CA THR A 119 22.07 5.29 -12.43
C THR A 119 21.39 4.24 -11.55
N LEU A 120 20.32 4.60 -10.82
CA LEU A 120 19.57 3.68 -9.95
C LEU A 120 18.83 2.59 -10.73
N THR A 121 18.58 2.77 -12.03
CA THR A 121 17.94 1.75 -12.88
C THR A 121 18.76 0.47 -12.96
N SER A 122 20.08 0.53 -12.73
CA SER A 122 20.95 -0.67 -12.71
C SER A 122 20.53 -1.69 -11.62
N HIS A 123 19.89 -1.23 -10.55
CA HIS A 123 19.40 -2.08 -9.47
C HIS A 123 18.29 -3.05 -9.92
N ASP A 124 17.54 -2.74 -10.98
CA ASP A 124 16.56 -3.67 -11.54
C ASP A 124 17.16 -5.03 -11.94
N ARG A 125 18.43 -5.03 -12.33
CA ARG A 125 19.14 -6.25 -12.75
C ARG A 125 19.82 -6.98 -11.59
N ALA A 126 19.90 -6.37 -10.42
CA ALA A 126 20.59 -6.98 -9.29
C ALA A 126 19.76 -8.15 -8.71
N ALA A 127 20.43 -9.31 -8.55
CA ALA A 127 19.80 -10.53 -8.03
C ALA A 127 19.13 -10.30 -6.66
N LYS A 128 19.71 -9.41 -5.85
CA LYS A 128 19.20 -9.03 -4.52
C LYS A 128 17.77 -8.49 -4.56
N TYR A 129 17.39 -7.75 -5.60
CA TYR A 129 16.09 -7.10 -5.72
C TYR A 129 15.11 -7.87 -6.63
N ARG A 130 15.41 -9.13 -6.92
CA ARG A 130 14.55 -9.98 -7.75
C ARG A 130 13.20 -10.26 -7.07
N ASP A 131 13.21 -10.40 -5.75
CA ASP A 131 12.01 -10.61 -4.93
C ASP A 131 12.00 -9.59 -3.78
N PRO A 132 11.45 -8.38 -4.03
CA PRO A 132 11.45 -7.30 -3.05
C PRO A 132 10.64 -7.63 -1.79
N ASP A 133 9.63 -8.49 -1.89
CA ASP A 133 8.79 -8.92 -0.77
C ASP A 133 9.54 -9.80 0.25
N ARG A 134 10.73 -10.32 -0.11
CA ARG A 134 11.61 -11.09 0.78
C ARG A 134 12.77 -10.31 1.37
N LEU A 135 12.92 -9.04 1.01
CA LEU A 135 13.96 -8.20 1.60
C LEU A 135 13.70 -8.01 3.10
N GLY A 136 14.76 -8.05 3.90
CA GLY A 136 14.65 -7.88 5.36
C GLY A 136 14.17 -6.47 5.74
N SER A 137 14.72 -5.43 5.08
CA SER A 137 14.32 -4.02 5.28
C SER A 137 14.42 -3.24 3.97
N PRO A 138 13.35 -3.18 3.18
CA PRO A 138 13.28 -2.42 1.94
C PRO A 138 13.62 -0.93 2.11
N SER A 139 13.18 -0.30 3.19
CA SER A 139 13.49 1.11 3.48
C SER A 139 14.98 1.35 3.68
N HIS A 140 15.68 0.43 4.32
CA HIS A 140 17.14 0.50 4.49
C HIS A 140 17.86 0.40 3.13
N GLU A 141 17.38 -0.47 2.23
CA GLU A 141 17.96 -0.60 0.89
C GLU A 141 17.86 0.70 0.09
N ILE A 142 16.72 1.39 0.18
CA ILE A 142 16.56 2.70 -0.47
C ILE A 142 17.52 3.72 0.16
N ARG A 143 17.63 3.78 1.50
CA ARG A 143 18.53 4.71 2.17
C ARG A 143 20.00 4.49 1.86
N ARG A 144 20.44 3.27 1.56
CA ARG A 144 21.82 2.99 1.13
C ARG A 144 22.22 3.76 -0.12
N VAL A 145 21.31 3.97 -1.04
CA VAL A 145 21.55 4.67 -2.32
C VAL A 145 21.00 6.10 -2.33
N LEU A 146 20.08 6.39 -1.42
CA LEU A 146 19.45 7.69 -1.20
C LEU A 146 19.44 8.01 0.30
N PRO A 147 20.59 8.46 0.89
CA PRO A 147 20.70 8.68 2.34
C PRO A 147 19.65 9.64 2.91
N ALA A 148 19.23 10.64 2.11
CA ALA A 148 18.20 11.61 2.49
C ALA A 148 16.75 11.10 2.31
N TYR A 149 16.54 9.81 1.98
CA TYR A 149 15.21 9.25 1.81
C TYR A 149 14.38 9.35 3.09
N GLN A 150 13.19 9.92 2.95
CA GLN A 150 12.16 9.98 3.98
C GLN A 150 10.91 9.26 3.50
N LYS A 151 10.29 8.43 4.35
CA LYS A 151 9.16 7.56 3.98
C LYS A 151 8.03 8.31 3.26
N ARG A 152 7.52 9.39 3.88
CA ARG A 152 6.41 10.16 3.32
C ARG A 152 6.76 10.89 2.02
N GLU A 153 7.91 11.55 2.01
CA GLU A 153 8.38 12.25 0.81
C GLU A 153 8.66 11.26 -0.32
N GLY A 154 9.31 10.13 0.01
CA GLY A 154 9.57 9.05 -0.93
C GLY A 154 8.28 8.49 -1.53
N ALA A 155 7.28 8.21 -0.69
CA ALA A 155 5.99 7.72 -1.16
C ALA A 155 5.33 8.68 -2.15
N ARG A 156 5.27 9.97 -1.83
CA ARG A 156 4.71 11.00 -2.74
C ARG A 156 5.45 11.11 -4.06
N LYS A 157 6.81 11.03 -4.02
CA LYS A 157 7.63 11.17 -5.23
C LYS A 157 7.61 9.92 -6.10
N ILE A 158 7.66 8.73 -5.50
CA ILE A 158 7.82 7.47 -6.25
C ILE A 158 6.49 6.96 -6.79
N ALA A 159 5.41 7.03 -6.00
CA ALA A 159 4.14 6.42 -6.33
C ALA A 159 3.58 6.77 -7.73
N PRO A 160 3.65 8.03 -8.21
CA PRO A 160 3.17 8.38 -9.55
C PRO A 160 3.93 7.73 -10.71
N HIS A 161 5.12 7.20 -10.45
CA HIS A 161 6.00 6.58 -11.46
C HIS A 161 5.97 5.06 -11.45
N LEU A 162 5.27 4.44 -10.48
CA LEU A 162 5.15 2.98 -10.39
C LEU A 162 4.32 2.44 -11.55
N ILE A 163 4.86 1.43 -12.21
CA ILE A 163 4.17 0.73 -13.30
C ILE A 163 3.91 -0.72 -12.87
N PRO A 164 2.64 -1.14 -12.76
CA PRO A 164 2.30 -2.48 -12.24
C PRO A 164 2.94 -3.62 -13.01
N GLU A 165 2.97 -3.53 -14.33
CA GLU A 165 3.52 -4.57 -15.20
C GLU A 165 5.04 -4.73 -15.04
N ARG A 166 5.72 -3.69 -14.60
CA ARG A 166 7.16 -3.68 -14.36
C ARG A 166 7.51 -4.02 -12.91
N ASN A 167 6.60 -3.78 -11.98
CA ASN A 167 6.85 -3.93 -10.56
C ASN A 167 6.95 -5.40 -10.16
N ARG A 168 8.03 -5.77 -9.48
CA ARG A 168 8.32 -7.15 -9.06
C ARG A 168 7.72 -7.52 -7.70
N SER A 169 7.24 -6.54 -6.92
CA SER A 169 6.58 -6.82 -5.67
C SER A 169 5.23 -7.48 -5.92
N ARG A 170 5.09 -8.73 -5.50
CA ARG A 170 3.82 -9.45 -5.61
C ARG A 170 2.74 -8.82 -4.74
N SER A 171 3.11 -8.33 -3.54
CA SER A 171 2.16 -7.67 -2.66
C SER A 171 1.64 -6.36 -3.25
N PHE A 172 2.47 -5.61 -3.99
CA PHE A 172 2.02 -4.46 -4.78
C PHE A 172 1.07 -4.88 -5.91
N GLN A 173 1.43 -5.88 -6.71
CA GLN A 173 0.58 -6.36 -7.81
C GLN A 173 -0.80 -6.80 -7.34
N VAL A 174 -0.87 -7.50 -6.19
CA VAL A 174 -2.14 -7.92 -5.58
C VAL A 174 -2.96 -6.73 -5.09
N LEU A 175 -2.33 -5.72 -4.50
CA LEU A 175 -3.01 -4.47 -4.14
C LEU A 175 -3.55 -3.78 -5.39
N PHE A 176 -2.70 -3.58 -6.40
CA PHE A 176 -3.07 -2.87 -7.62
C PHE A 176 -4.24 -3.55 -8.36
N LYS A 177 -4.21 -4.88 -8.47
CA LYS A 177 -5.33 -5.65 -9.02
C LYS A 177 -6.64 -5.36 -8.26
N SER A 178 -6.60 -5.30 -6.93
CA SER A 178 -7.79 -5.00 -6.13
C SER A 178 -8.32 -3.59 -6.36
N LEU A 179 -7.42 -2.61 -6.56
CA LEU A 179 -7.80 -1.24 -6.87
C LEU A 179 -8.44 -1.15 -8.27
N SER A 180 -7.89 -1.86 -9.25
CA SER A 180 -8.44 -1.92 -10.61
C SER A 180 -9.82 -2.59 -10.66
N GLU A 181 -10.03 -3.65 -9.89
CA GLU A 181 -11.33 -4.32 -9.78
C GLU A 181 -12.40 -3.38 -9.18
N LEU A 182 -12.04 -2.52 -8.23
CA LEU A 182 -12.97 -1.52 -7.69
C LEU A 182 -13.35 -0.42 -8.69
N SER A 183 -12.49 -0.15 -9.66
CA SER A 183 -12.79 0.84 -10.71
C SER A 183 -13.81 0.34 -11.72
N SER A 184 -13.93 -0.99 -11.86
CA SER A 184 -14.81 -1.66 -12.83
C SER A 184 -16.17 -2.02 -12.26
N ALA A 185 -16.40 -1.89 -10.94
CA ALA A 185 -17.63 -2.23 -10.22
C ALA A 185 -18.49 -1.00 -9.97
#